data_2f0db119a9f7b406636740d7b9811628
#
_entry.id   2f0db119a9f7b406636740d7b9811628
#
_cell.length_a   1.000
_cell.length_b   1.000
_cell.length_c   1.000
_cell.angle_alpha   90.00
_cell.angle_beta   90.00
_cell.angle_gamma   90.00
#
_symmetry.space_group_name_H-M   'P 1'
#
loop_
_entity.id
_entity.type
_entity.pdbx_description
1 polymer ?
#
loop_
_entity_poly.entity_id
_entity_poly.type
_entity_poly.pdbx_seq_one_letter_code
_entity_poly.pdbx_strand_id
1 'polypeptide(L)'
;SYVLWEENDIPPILTLEVVSQTYGNEYDEKMEIYAKLGVLYYVIYNPDYWRRDQHQPLEVYKLVDGTYQLQIGEPLWMSEIGLG
;
A
#
# COMPACT_ATOMS: atom_id res chain seq x y z
N SER A 1 -7.02 9.13 -0.39
CA SER A 1 -5.73 8.48 -0.65
C SER A 1 -4.59 9.50 -0.60
N TYR A 2 -3.43 9.00 -0.33
CA TYR A 2 -2.22 9.80 -0.23
C TYR A 2 -1.16 9.21 -1.13
N VAL A 3 -0.47 10.07 -1.90
CA VAL A 3 0.52 9.63 -2.87
C VAL A 3 1.83 10.36 -2.61
N LEU A 4 2.91 9.61 -2.42
CA LEU A 4 4.23 10.15 -2.20
C LEU A 4 5.08 9.99 -3.46
N TRP A 5 5.64 11.09 -3.92
CA TRP A 5 6.54 11.12 -5.06
C TRP A 5 7.94 11.44 -4.59
N GLU A 6 8.93 10.88 -5.28
CA GLU A 6 10.31 11.27 -5.07
C GLU A 6 10.72 12.09 -6.28
N GLU A 7 11.03 13.38 -6.08
CA GLU A 7 11.56 14.29 -7.11
C GLU A 7 11.31 13.85 -8.55
N ASN A 8 10.33 14.26 -9.21
CA ASN A 8 10.10 13.95 -10.62
C ASN A 8 10.02 12.48 -10.98
N ASP A 9 10.10 11.58 -10.03
CA ASP A 9 9.96 10.16 -10.32
C ASP A 9 8.57 9.84 -10.80
N ILE A 10 8.50 8.98 -11.77
CA ILE A 10 7.27 8.40 -12.28
C ILE A 10 7.53 6.92 -12.39
N PRO A 11 6.80 6.08 -11.68
CA PRO A 11 5.58 6.31 -10.90
C PRO A 11 5.85 6.81 -9.48
N PRO A 12 4.79 7.10 -8.71
CA PRO A 12 4.93 7.45 -7.30
C PRO A 12 5.60 6.33 -6.51
N ILE A 13 6.31 6.70 -5.45
CA ILE A 13 6.97 5.72 -4.60
C ILE A 13 5.98 5.02 -3.69
N LEU A 14 4.99 5.75 -3.18
CA LEU A 14 4.06 5.21 -2.19
C LEU A 14 2.65 5.74 -2.44
N THR A 15 1.68 4.87 -2.26
CA THR A 15 0.27 5.24 -2.24
C THR A 15 -0.34 4.72 -0.95
N LEU A 16 -1.07 5.57 -0.24
CA LEU A 16 -1.78 5.22 0.97
C LEU A 16 -3.29 5.26 0.71
N GLU A 17 -3.97 4.18 1.00
CA GLU A 17 -5.42 4.10 0.93
C GLU A 17 -5.99 3.92 2.33
N VAL A 18 -7.10 4.62 2.61
CA VAL A 18 -7.81 4.49 3.88
C VAL A 18 -9.14 3.81 3.59
N VAL A 19 -9.39 2.70 4.25
CA VAL A 19 -10.63 1.94 4.06
C VAL A 19 -11.76 2.60 4.83
N SER A 20 -12.88 2.81 4.14
CA SER A 20 -14.07 3.41 4.74
C SER A 20 -15.19 2.37 4.86
N GLN A 21 -16.35 2.84 5.32
CA GLN A 21 -17.51 1.99 5.49
C GLN A 21 -17.91 1.29 4.18
N THR A 22 -17.82 1.99 3.07
CA THR A 22 -18.10 1.42 1.76
C THR A 22 -16.82 0.81 1.20
N TYR A 23 -16.88 -0.46 0.81
CA TYR A 23 -15.72 -1.14 0.24
C TYR A 23 -15.30 -0.45 -1.06
N GLY A 24 -14.02 -0.10 -1.15
CA GLY A 24 -13.46 0.63 -2.29
C GLY A 24 -12.47 -0.15 -3.12
N ASN A 25 -12.48 -1.48 -3.03
CA ASN A 25 -11.61 -2.36 -3.82
C ASN A 25 -10.12 -2.16 -3.50
N GLU A 26 -9.79 -1.75 -2.26
CA GLU A 26 -8.41 -1.45 -1.87
C GLU A 26 -7.51 -2.68 -1.93
N TYR A 27 -8.07 -3.88 -1.65
CA TYR A 27 -7.29 -5.11 -1.56
C TYR A 27 -7.22 -5.88 -2.88
N ASP A 28 -7.89 -5.42 -3.92
CA ASP A 28 -7.95 -6.15 -5.19
C ASP A 28 -7.74 -5.23 -6.39
N GLU A 29 -8.78 -4.56 -6.85
CA GLU A 29 -8.71 -3.78 -8.08
C GLU A 29 -7.68 -2.64 -8.00
N LYS A 30 -7.67 -1.88 -6.90
CA LYS A 30 -6.71 -0.80 -6.74
C LYS A 30 -5.29 -1.32 -6.65
N MET A 31 -5.10 -2.44 -5.96
CA MET A 31 -3.79 -3.06 -5.85
C MET A 31 -3.27 -3.44 -7.23
N GLU A 32 -4.11 -4.01 -8.07
CA GLU A 32 -3.73 -4.36 -9.43
C GLU A 32 -3.37 -3.12 -10.26
N ILE A 33 -4.16 -2.06 -10.14
CA ILE A 33 -3.92 -0.82 -10.85
C ILE A 33 -2.56 -0.22 -10.46
N TYR A 34 -2.30 -0.14 -9.15
CA TYR A 34 -1.05 0.45 -8.68
C TYR A 34 0.16 -0.42 -9.03
N ALA A 35 -0.01 -1.74 -9.06
CA ALA A 35 1.06 -2.63 -9.48
C ALA A 35 1.42 -2.39 -10.95
N LYS A 36 0.43 -2.21 -11.80
CA LYS A 36 0.67 -1.92 -13.21
C LYS A 36 1.35 -0.57 -13.41
N LEU A 37 1.06 0.39 -12.53
CA LEU A 37 1.72 1.69 -12.57
C LEU A 37 3.13 1.64 -11.99
N GLY A 38 3.50 0.56 -11.33
CA GLY A 38 4.83 0.41 -10.77
C GLY A 38 5.03 1.12 -9.43
N VAL A 39 3.96 1.39 -8.68
CA VAL A 39 4.07 2.02 -7.36
C VAL A 39 4.78 1.07 -6.42
N LEU A 40 5.92 1.49 -5.86
CA LEU A 40 6.78 0.61 -5.08
C LEU A 40 6.15 0.15 -3.78
N TYR A 41 5.52 1.06 -3.03
CA TYR A 41 4.87 0.75 -1.77
C TYR A 41 3.40 1.09 -1.82
N TYR A 42 2.58 0.15 -1.38
CA TYR A 42 1.15 0.33 -1.29
C TYR A 42 0.73 0.06 0.16
N VAL A 43 0.20 1.08 0.81
CA VAL A 43 -0.18 1.03 2.22
C VAL A 43 -1.69 1.08 2.33
N ILE A 44 -2.27 0.17 3.10
CA ILE A 44 -3.70 0.15 3.37
C ILE A 44 -3.91 0.34 4.87
N TYR A 45 -4.62 1.41 5.23
CA TYR A 45 -4.97 1.69 6.61
C TYR A 45 -6.45 1.44 6.80
N ASN A 46 -6.77 0.48 7.67
CA ASN A 46 -8.14 0.02 7.89
C ASN A 46 -8.41 -0.11 9.38
N PRO A 47 -8.54 1.03 10.10
CA PRO A 47 -8.66 0.98 11.56
C PRO A 47 -10.01 0.46 12.05
N ASP A 48 -11.07 0.61 11.24
CA ASP A 48 -12.44 0.35 11.71
C ASP A 48 -13.08 -0.88 11.09
N TYR A 49 -12.60 -1.36 9.96
CA TYR A 49 -13.26 -2.41 9.20
C TYR A 49 -12.36 -3.60 8.88
N TRP A 50 -11.19 -3.68 9.51
CA TRP A 50 -10.22 -4.71 9.18
C TRP A 50 -10.75 -6.12 9.50
N ARG A 51 -11.57 -6.25 10.54
CA ARG A 51 -12.17 -7.55 10.87
C ARG A 51 -13.19 -7.99 9.82
N ARG A 52 -14.02 -7.04 9.36
CA ARG A 52 -14.97 -7.30 8.28
C ARG A 52 -14.24 -7.78 7.02
N ASP A 53 -13.12 -7.14 6.72
CA ASP A 53 -12.38 -7.40 5.48
C ASP A 53 -11.36 -8.52 5.63
N GLN A 54 -11.18 -9.06 6.83
CA GLN A 54 -10.25 -10.16 7.12
C GLN A 54 -8.80 -9.80 6.82
N HIS A 55 -8.42 -8.60 7.22
CA HIS A 55 -7.06 -8.09 7.07
C HIS A 55 -6.57 -7.52 8.40
N GLN A 56 -5.41 -6.91 8.42
CA GLN A 56 -4.88 -6.22 9.58
C GLN A 56 -5.26 -4.75 9.51
N PRO A 57 -5.25 -4.02 10.64
CA PRO A 57 -5.58 -2.59 10.61
C PRO A 57 -4.61 -1.75 9.80
N LEU A 58 -3.38 -2.19 9.68
CA LEU A 58 -2.39 -1.53 8.83
C LEU A 58 -1.60 -2.59 8.08
N GLU A 59 -1.58 -2.48 6.77
CA GLU A 59 -0.80 -3.39 5.94
C GLU A 59 0.05 -2.57 4.98
N VAL A 60 1.31 -2.97 4.84
CA VAL A 60 2.24 -2.36 3.90
C VAL A 60 2.68 -3.43 2.92
N TYR A 61 2.52 -3.14 1.65
CA TYR A 61 2.90 -4.04 0.56
C TYR A 61 4.04 -3.42 -0.23
N LYS A 62 4.98 -4.25 -0.62
CA LYS A 62 6.08 -3.84 -1.49
C LYS A 62 5.97 -4.55 -2.82
N LEU A 63 6.15 -3.82 -3.90
CA LEU A 63 6.10 -4.39 -5.25
C LEU A 63 7.39 -5.15 -5.53
N VAL A 64 7.26 -6.45 -5.81
CA VAL A 64 8.37 -7.33 -6.15
C VAL A 64 7.99 -8.12 -7.39
N ASP A 65 8.73 -7.92 -8.46
CA ASP A 65 8.49 -8.60 -9.74
C ASP A 65 7.03 -8.48 -10.21
N GLY A 66 6.48 -7.27 -10.09
CA GLY A 66 5.14 -6.97 -10.55
C GLY A 66 4.01 -7.41 -9.64
N THR A 67 4.33 -7.94 -8.45
CA THR A 67 3.34 -8.42 -7.50
C THR A 67 3.60 -7.80 -6.13
N TYR A 68 2.53 -7.35 -5.46
CA TYR A 68 2.66 -6.84 -4.11
C TYR A 68 2.81 -7.96 -3.10
N GLN A 69 3.79 -7.80 -2.22
CA GLN A 69 4.04 -8.72 -1.12
C GLN A 69 3.86 -8.02 0.19
N LEU A 70 3.06 -8.60 1.08
CA LEU A 70 2.85 -8.05 2.41
C LEU A 70 4.16 -8.07 3.18
N GLN A 71 4.54 -6.92 3.74
CA GLN A 71 5.75 -6.79 4.53
C GLN A 71 5.45 -7.21 5.96
N ILE A 72 6.16 -8.20 6.46
CA ILE A 72 5.98 -8.75 7.80
C ILE A 72 7.30 -8.61 8.53
N GLY A 73 7.23 -8.18 9.77
CA GLY A 73 8.44 -8.07 10.58
C GLY A 73 8.50 -6.75 11.31
N GLU A 74 9.46 -6.66 12.22
CA GLU A 74 9.59 -5.52 13.10
C GLU A 74 11.06 -5.16 13.25
N PRO A 75 11.44 -3.90 13.12
CA PRO A 75 10.64 -2.81 12.64
C PRO A 75 10.41 -2.89 11.13
N LEU A 76 9.38 -2.22 10.65
CA LEU A 76 9.13 -2.14 9.23
C LEU A 76 9.93 -1.01 8.63
N TRP A 77 10.74 -1.33 7.63
CA TRP A 77 11.59 -0.34 6.97
C TRP A 77 11.24 -0.24 5.49
N MET A 78 10.95 0.96 5.04
CA MET A 78 10.80 1.27 3.62
C MET A 78 12.06 2.03 3.20
N SER A 79 13.14 1.28 3.05
CA SER A 79 14.47 1.86 2.87
C SER A 79 14.60 2.72 1.62
N GLU A 80 13.81 2.42 0.58
CA GLU A 80 13.85 3.17 -0.66
C GLU A 80 13.34 4.59 -0.52
N ILE A 81 12.55 4.87 0.51
CA ILE A 81 12.04 6.22 0.75
C ILE A 81 12.48 6.78 2.10
N GLY A 82 13.30 6.04 2.83
CA GLY A 82 13.86 6.51 4.09
C GLY A 82 12.88 6.53 5.26
N LEU A 83 11.79 5.83 5.18
CA LEU A 83 10.82 5.69 6.27
C LEU A 83 11.05 4.39 7.01
N GLY A 84 10.92 4.46 8.31
CA GLY A 84 11.10 3.29 9.16
C GLY A 84 9.93 3.03 10.07
#